data_1a71dd3183e521d30a182cd6dcf4c3b6
#
_entry.id   1a71dd3183e521d30a182cd6dcf4c3b6
#
_cell.length_a   1.000
_cell.length_b   1.000
_cell.length_c   1.000
_cell.angle_alpha   90.00
_cell.angle_beta   90.00
_cell.angle_gamma   90.00
#
_symmetry.space_group_name_H-M   'P 1'
#
loop_
_entity.id
_entity.type
_entity.pdbx_description
1 polymer ?
#
loop_
_entity_poly.entity_id
_entity_poly.type
_entity_poly.pdbx_seq_one_letter_code
_entity_poly.pdbx_strand_id
1 'polypeptide(L)'
;MFYEAKNSLVFKKGNETLMIEPWGKDSFRVRSTLESSFIDRDVALTEKINRGSAKISITENSAFIKNGMLEARLNYNGVISFYKNDKLILQEYYRQYDPTATKESCCTKIISRQFQGIIGGDYSLTVRFNPNDDEKLFGMGQYPTPYLDMKGCTLELAQRNSQVSIPFALSNLGYGFLWNNPAVGKVTFGKNITEWHAESTKEMDYWITAGDTPSEIIEKYTAAVGRAPALTEDYLGFWQCKLRYRTQEEILTVARRYKEMGIHLDVIVIDFFHWPRQGDWFFDKEYWPDPKAMCDELHAMGTKVMVSVWPNVDKKSTHFAEMQEKGYLIRSDRGSNQSFDWQGDCLAIDATNPEAREYLWNICKKNYADYGIDMFWLDNSEPDLNVYDFGNYRYQAGPGLQVANIYPQMYSRAFYEGQKAMGQKSIVNLERCAWVGSQKYNQIIWNGDVQSTWECFRTSVCEGLNMGIAGIPWWTTDIGGF
;
A
#
# COMPACT_ATOMS: atom_id res chain seq x y z
N MET A 1 -23.22 -12.95 -23.13
CA MET A 1 -22.71 -12.58 -24.48
C MET A 1 -21.21 -12.29 -24.37
N PHE A 2 -20.40 -12.90 -25.24
CA PHE A 2 -18.97 -12.59 -25.37
C PHE A 2 -18.73 -11.71 -26.57
N TYR A 3 -17.79 -10.78 -26.47
CA TYR A 3 -17.35 -9.98 -27.63
C TYR A 3 -15.92 -9.45 -27.38
N GLU A 4 -15.25 -9.10 -28.47
CA GLU A 4 -13.94 -8.46 -28.43
C GLU A 4 -14.09 -6.92 -28.49
N ALA A 5 -13.34 -6.20 -27.67
CA ALA A 5 -13.29 -4.74 -27.69
C ALA A 5 -11.86 -4.26 -27.41
N LYS A 6 -11.24 -3.58 -28.36
CA LYS A 6 -9.89 -2.97 -28.20
C LYS A 6 -8.85 -3.93 -27.60
N ASN A 7 -8.69 -5.13 -28.18
CA ASN A 7 -7.75 -6.15 -27.68
C ASN A 7 -8.09 -6.73 -26.29
N SER A 8 -9.36 -6.60 -25.87
CA SER A 8 -9.87 -7.14 -24.60
C SER A 8 -11.03 -8.08 -24.85
N LEU A 9 -11.14 -9.12 -24.03
CA LEU A 9 -12.31 -10.00 -24.01
C LEU A 9 -13.33 -9.44 -23.02
N VAL A 10 -14.54 -9.20 -23.51
CA VAL A 10 -15.65 -8.70 -22.70
C VAL A 10 -16.76 -9.74 -22.62
N PHE A 11 -17.29 -9.93 -21.41
CA PHE A 11 -18.46 -10.75 -21.14
C PHE A 11 -19.54 -9.91 -20.47
N LYS A 12 -20.78 -10.00 -20.98
CA LYS A 12 -21.97 -9.37 -20.39
C LYS A 12 -23.01 -10.40 -20.05
N LYS A 13 -23.52 -10.34 -18.81
CA LYS A 13 -24.64 -11.17 -18.34
C LYS A 13 -25.44 -10.40 -17.28
N GLY A 14 -26.74 -10.19 -17.56
CA GLY A 14 -27.55 -9.30 -16.74
C GLY A 14 -26.94 -7.90 -16.72
N ASN A 15 -26.74 -7.36 -15.53
CA ASN A 15 -26.11 -6.03 -15.34
C ASN A 15 -24.58 -6.10 -15.25
N GLU A 16 -23.99 -7.30 -15.14
CA GLU A 16 -22.54 -7.45 -15.01
C GLU A 16 -21.84 -7.25 -16.36
N THR A 17 -20.81 -6.40 -16.35
CA THR A 17 -19.80 -6.30 -17.40
C THR A 17 -18.47 -6.75 -16.84
N LEU A 18 -17.92 -7.84 -17.38
CA LEU A 18 -16.58 -8.35 -17.07
C LEU A 18 -15.66 -8.07 -18.25
N MET A 19 -14.45 -7.56 -17.98
CA MET A 19 -13.43 -7.30 -19.00
C MET A 19 -12.09 -7.89 -18.58
N ILE A 20 -11.45 -8.59 -19.52
CA ILE A 20 -10.09 -9.13 -19.37
C ILE A 20 -9.24 -8.50 -20.47
N GLU A 21 -8.23 -7.75 -20.06
CA GLU A 21 -7.33 -7.04 -20.96
C GLU A 21 -5.86 -7.39 -20.70
N PRO A 22 -5.01 -7.48 -21.72
CA PRO A 22 -3.57 -7.65 -21.54
C PRO A 22 -3.01 -6.45 -20.77
N TRP A 23 -2.14 -6.72 -19.79
CA TRP A 23 -1.52 -5.67 -18.98
C TRP A 23 -0.09 -6.06 -18.60
N GLY A 24 0.80 -5.96 -19.58
CA GLY A 24 2.17 -6.46 -19.49
C GLY A 24 2.33 -7.83 -20.10
N LYS A 25 3.56 -8.34 -20.15
CA LYS A 25 3.88 -9.66 -20.67
C LYS A 25 3.32 -10.76 -19.75
N ASP A 26 2.69 -11.78 -20.33
CA ASP A 26 2.11 -12.93 -19.60
C ASP A 26 1.15 -12.50 -18.48
N SER A 27 0.40 -11.42 -18.68
CA SER A 27 -0.37 -10.78 -17.61
C SER A 27 -1.70 -10.24 -18.11
N PHE A 28 -2.70 -10.22 -17.21
CA PHE A 28 -4.01 -9.64 -17.45
C PHE A 28 -4.42 -8.71 -16.31
N ARG A 29 -5.12 -7.62 -16.65
CA ARG A 29 -6.00 -6.89 -15.74
C ARG A 29 -7.42 -7.39 -15.95
N VAL A 30 -8.11 -7.72 -14.87
CA VAL A 30 -9.47 -8.24 -14.87
C VAL A 30 -10.35 -7.29 -14.08
N ARG A 31 -11.37 -6.76 -14.74
CA ARG A 31 -12.34 -5.86 -14.09
C ARG A 31 -13.76 -6.35 -14.28
N SER A 32 -14.59 -6.16 -13.25
CA SER A 32 -16.02 -6.42 -13.31
C SER A 32 -16.80 -5.33 -12.60
N THR A 33 -17.92 -4.91 -13.16
CA THR A 33 -18.81 -3.90 -12.57
C THR A 33 -20.26 -4.16 -12.90
N LEU A 34 -21.16 -3.68 -12.04
CA LEU A 34 -22.60 -3.58 -12.31
C LEU A 34 -23.00 -2.17 -12.80
N GLU A 35 -22.04 -1.23 -12.81
CA GLU A 35 -22.24 0.12 -13.33
C GLU A 35 -22.21 0.16 -14.86
N SER A 36 -22.63 1.27 -15.44
CA SER A 36 -22.64 1.48 -16.90
C SER A 36 -21.26 1.53 -17.52
N SER A 37 -20.23 1.89 -16.75
CA SER A 37 -18.83 2.00 -17.17
C SER A 37 -17.87 1.68 -16.03
N PHE A 38 -16.66 1.26 -16.40
CA PHE A 38 -15.55 1.12 -15.43
C PHE A 38 -15.08 2.49 -14.97
N ILE A 39 -14.59 2.52 -13.71
CA ILE A 39 -13.96 3.72 -13.16
C ILE A 39 -12.51 3.72 -13.59
N ASP A 40 -12.05 4.84 -14.13
CA ASP A 40 -10.64 5.03 -14.45
C ASP A 40 -9.95 5.60 -13.20
N ARG A 41 -9.34 4.71 -12.42
CA ARG A 41 -8.52 5.07 -11.24
C ARG A 41 -7.08 4.67 -11.49
N ASP A 42 -6.18 5.64 -11.47
CA ASP A 42 -4.74 5.41 -11.39
C ASP A 42 -4.35 5.18 -9.93
N VAL A 43 -4.50 3.93 -9.46
CA VAL A 43 -4.21 3.57 -8.07
C VAL A 43 -2.80 2.97 -7.95
N ALA A 44 -2.51 1.92 -8.72
CA ALA A 44 -1.24 1.20 -8.64
C ALA A 44 -0.69 0.81 -10.02
N LEU A 45 -1.53 0.35 -10.93
CA LEU A 45 -1.09 -0.09 -12.26
C LEU A 45 -0.66 1.12 -13.12
N THR A 46 0.55 1.09 -13.67
CA THR A 46 1.06 2.19 -14.50
C THR A 46 0.56 2.09 -15.95
N GLU A 47 0.16 3.21 -16.53
CA GLU A 47 -0.24 3.26 -17.94
C GLU A 47 0.93 3.11 -18.93
N LYS A 48 2.15 3.32 -18.48
CA LYS A 48 3.36 3.22 -19.31
C LYS A 48 3.76 1.79 -19.66
N ILE A 49 3.13 0.79 -19.07
CA ILE A 49 3.42 -0.59 -19.38
C ILE A 49 2.97 -0.96 -20.79
N ASN A 50 3.79 -1.72 -21.51
CA ASN A 50 3.36 -2.31 -22.78
C ASN A 50 2.25 -3.32 -22.51
N ARG A 51 1.03 -3.03 -22.96
CA ARG A 51 -0.14 -3.88 -22.76
C ARG A 51 -0.08 -5.17 -23.56
N GLY A 52 0.83 -5.29 -24.53
CA GLY A 52 0.94 -6.47 -25.37
C GLY A 52 -0.24 -6.65 -26.34
N SER A 53 -0.20 -7.74 -27.11
CA SER A 53 -1.31 -8.18 -27.96
C SER A 53 -1.79 -9.55 -27.48
N ALA A 54 -3.11 -9.73 -27.40
CA ALA A 54 -3.71 -10.99 -26.99
C ALA A 54 -4.35 -11.72 -28.18
N LYS A 55 -4.36 -13.05 -28.10
CA LYS A 55 -5.17 -13.88 -29.00
C LYS A 55 -6.50 -14.16 -28.32
N ILE A 56 -7.61 -13.74 -28.96
CA ILE A 56 -8.96 -13.94 -28.46
C ILE A 56 -9.68 -14.94 -29.37
N SER A 57 -10.45 -15.85 -28.76
CA SER A 57 -11.37 -16.74 -29.49
C SER A 57 -12.67 -16.82 -28.72
N ILE A 58 -13.77 -16.74 -29.46
CA ILE A 58 -15.13 -16.69 -28.94
C ILE A 58 -15.95 -17.76 -29.63
N THR A 59 -16.69 -18.53 -28.84
CA THR A 59 -17.74 -19.44 -29.28
C THR A 59 -19.07 -19.03 -28.65
N GLU A 60 -20.14 -19.74 -28.96
CA GLU A 60 -21.44 -19.46 -28.35
C GLU A 60 -21.42 -19.61 -26.82
N ASN A 61 -20.73 -20.62 -26.30
CA ASN A 61 -20.78 -21.01 -24.88
C ASN A 61 -19.49 -20.80 -24.11
N SER A 62 -18.43 -20.32 -24.76
CA SER A 62 -17.15 -20.11 -24.11
C SER A 62 -16.31 -19.08 -24.87
N ALA A 63 -15.33 -18.53 -24.18
CA ALA A 63 -14.33 -17.67 -24.79
C ALA A 63 -12.99 -17.85 -24.09
N PHE A 64 -11.90 -17.53 -24.79
CA PHE A 64 -10.60 -17.40 -24.16
C PHE A 64 -9.84 -16.18 -24.67
N ILE A 65 -8.94 -15.70 -23.83
CA ILE A 65 -7.95 -14.68 -24.16
C ILE A 65 -6.57 -15.21 -23.69
N LYS A 66 -5.57 -15.16 -24.59
CA LYS A 66 -4.21 -15.63 -24.33
C LYS A 66 -3.20 -14.51 -24.55
N ASN A 67 -2.30 -14.32 -23.57
CA ASN A 67 -1.19 -13.41 -23.62
C ASN A 67 0.09 -14.14 -23.16
N GLY A 68 0.93 -14.51 -24.12
CA GLY A 68 2.13 -15.30 -23.86
C GLY A 68 1.81 -16.65 -23.23
N MET A 69 2.39 -16.94 -22.05
CA MET A 69 2.15 -18.20 -21.33
C MET A 69 0.85 -18.22 -20.51
N LEU A 70 0.21 -17.08 -20.31
CA LEU A 70 -1.04 -16.98 -19.53
C LEU A 70 -2.26 -16.96 -20.43
N GLU A 71 -3.25 -17.80 -20.12
CA GLU A 71 -4.53 -17.88 -20.82
C GLU A 71 -5.68 -17.82 -19.80
N ALA A 72 -6.68 -16.98 -20.06
CA ALA A 72 -7.93 -16.94 -19.30
C ALA A 72 -9.06 -17.54 -20.15
N ARG A 73 -9.74 -18.57 -19.62
CA ARG A 73 -10.90 -19.22 -20.26
C ARG A 73 -12.16 -18.88 -19.48
N LEU A 74 -13.22 -18.55 -20.20
CA LEU A 74 -14.53 -18.23 -19.65
C LEU A 74 -15.55 -19.26 -20.15
N ASN A 75 -16.38 -19.78 -19.26
CA ASN A 75 -17.53 -20.58 -19.62
C ASN A 75 -18.80 -19.72 -19.80
N TYR A 76 -19.91 -20.33 -20.18
CA TYR A 76 -21.20 -19.64 -20.43
C TYR A 76 -21.76 -18.90 -19.20
N ASN A 77 -21.29 -19.22 -17.99
CA ASN A 77 -21.62 -18.51 -16.75
C ASN A 77 -20.68 -17.32 -16.48
N GLY A 78 -19.64 -17.15 -17.28
CA GLY A 78 -18.63 -16.13 -17.09
C GLY A 78 -17.60 -16.45 -15.99
N VAL A 79 -17.54 -17.72 -15.57
CA VAL A 79 -16.52 -18.19 -14.60
C VAL A 79 -15.16 -18.23 -15.28
N ILE A 80 -14.16 -17.65 -14.65
CA ILE A 80 -12.80 -17.53 -15.20
C ILE A 80 -11.94 -18.67 -14.68
N SER A 81 -11.19 -19.29 -15.59
CA SER A 81 -10.11 -20.25 -15.29
C SER A 81 -8.83 -19.78 -15.92
N PHE A 82 -7.76 -19.63 -15.14
CA PHE A 82 -6.43 -19.22 -15.60
C PHE A 82 -5.53 -20.45 -15.79
N TYR A 83 -4.87 -20.47 -16.93
CA TYR A 83 -3.95 -21.52 -17.32
C TYR A 83 -2.57 -20.94 -17.61
N LYS A 84 -1.52 -21.61 -17.13
CA LYS A 84 -0.13 -21.37 -17.51
C LYS A 84 0.34 -22.55 -18.36
N ASN A 85 0.66 -22.32 -19.64
CA ASN A 85 1.07 -23.38 -20.57
C ASN A 85 0.14 -24.62 -20.48
N ASP A 86 -1.18 -24.39 -20.59
CA ASP A 86 -2.26 -25.37 -20.51
C ASP A 86 -2.46 -26.06 -19.14
N LYS A 87 -1.66 -25.72 -18.11
CA LYS A 87 -1.87 -26.17 -16.74
C LYS A 87 -2.77 -25.17 -16.00
N LEU A 88 -3.88 -25.64 -15.42
CA LEU A 88 -4.74 -24.82 -14.55
C LEU A 88 -3.96 -24.35 -13.32
N ILE A 89 -3.94 -23.05 -13.06
CA ILE A 89 -3.23 -22.44 -11.94
C ILE A 89 -4.18 -21.72 -10.96
N LEU A 90 -5.27 -21.16 -11.46
CA LEU A 90 -6.26 -20.47 -10.63
C LEU A 90 -7.63 -20.53 -11.30
N GLN A 91 -8.69 -20.80 -10.55
CA GLN A 91 -10.05 -20.84 -11.08
C GLN A 91 -11.01 -20.20 -10.10
N GLU A 92 -11.93 -19.39 -10.61
CA GLU A 92 -13.02 -18.85 -9.81
C GLU A 92 -13.91 -19.96 -9.23
N TYR A 93 -14.33 -19.79 -7.97
CA TYR A 93 -15.23 -20.69 -7.28
C TYR A 93 -16.67 -20.40 -7.67
N TYR A 94 -17.37 -21.40 -8.23
CA TYR A 94 -18.77 -21.29 -8.62
C TYR A 94 -19.50 -22.60 -8.30
N ARG A 95 -20.64 -22.52 -7.67
CA ARG A 95 -21.50 -23.67 -7.37
C ARG A 95 -22.94 -23.36 -7.77
N GLN A 96 -23.60 -24.31 -8.37
CA GLN A 96 -25.03 -24.29 -8.64
C GLN A 96 -25.55 -25.73 -8.66
N TYR A 97 -26.85 -25.88 -8.49
CA TYR A 97 -27.48 -27.19 -8.67
C TYR A 97 -27.20 -27.74 -10.06
N ASP A 98 -26.66 -28.95 -10.10
CA ASP A 98 -26.44 -29.72 -11.32
C ASP A 98 -27.01 -31.13 -11.10
N PRO A 99 -28.13 -31.47 -11.76
CA PRO A 99 -28.78 -32.77 -11.61
C PRO A 99 -27.93 -33.94 -12.15
N THR A 100 -26.88 -33.63 -12.94
CA THR A 100 -25.99 -34.65 -13.53
C THR A 100 -24.70 -34.82 -12.73
N ALA A 101 -24.45 -33.96 -11.73
CA ALA A 101 -23.24 -34.04 -10.92
C ALA A 101 -23.25 -35.28 -10.02
N THR A 102 -22.17 -36.06 -10.08
CA THR A 102 -22.04 -37.29 -9.29
C THR A 102 -21.33 -37.08 -7.96
N LYS A 103 -20.61 -35.99 -7.80
CA LYS A 103 -19.74 -35.71 -6.64
C LYS A 103 -20.23 -34.60 -5.72
N GLU A 104 -20.93 -33.62 -6.25
CA GLU A 104 -21.43 -32.48 -5.47
C GLU A 104 -22.88 -32.22 -5.86
N SER A 105 -23.76 -32.32 -4.90
CA SER A 105 -25.14 -31.86 -5.04
C SER A 105 -25.29 -30.62 -4.20
N CYS A 106 -25.49 -29.47 -4.83
CA CYS A 106 -25.69 -28.20 -4.15
C CYS A 106 -26.99 -27.56 -4.59
N CYS A 107 -27.92 -27.42 -3.68
CA CYS A 107 -29.16 -26.67 -3.89
C CYS A 107 -28.92 -25.16 -3.82
N THR A 108 -27.77 -24.73 -3.27
CA THR A 108 -27.42 -23.33 -3.09
C THR A 108 -26.55 -22.86 -4.25
N LYS A 109 -26.91 -21.74 -4.85
CA LYS A 109 -26.08 -21.09 -5.83
C LYS A 109 -25.06 -20.19 -5.14
N ILE A 110 -23.76 -20.44 -5.39
CA ILE A 110 -22.65 -19.58 -4.95
C ILE A 110 -21.99 -19.03 -6.21
N ILE A 111 -21.98 -17.71 -6.35
CA ILE A 111 -21.39 -17.02 -7.51
C ILE A 111 -19.97 -16.56 -7.21
N SER A 112 -19.13 -16.55 -8.23
CA SER A 112 -17.72 -16.22 -8.12
C SER A 112 -17.50 -14.77 -7.67
N ARG A 113 -18.27 -13.86 -8.24
CA ARG A 113 -18.22 -12.41 -8.00
C ARG A 113 -19.58 -11.97 -7.47
N GLN A 114 -19.63 -11.63 -6.18
CA GLN A 114 -20.86 -11.25 -5.52
C GLN A 114 -20.80 -9.77 -5.18
N PHE A 115 -21.58 -8.97 -5.88
CA PHE A 115 -21.83 -7.58 -5.59
C PHE A 115 -23.11 -7.47 -4.76
N GLN A 116 -22.98 -7.07 -3.52
CA GLN A 116 -24.09 -6.84 -2.61
C GLN A 116 -24.27 -5.34 -2.41
N GLY A 117 -25.36 -4.78 -2.84
CA GLY A 117 -25.66 -3.35 -2.66
C GLY A 117 -25.66 -2.94 -1.20
N ILE A 118 -24.98 -1.84 -0.90
CA ILE A 118 -24.96 -1.21 0.41
C ILE A 118 -25.56 0.18 0.38
N ILE A 119 -25.95 0.71 1.53
CA ILE A 119 -26.49 2.05 1.64
C ILE A 119 -25.45 3.06 1.17
N GLY A 120 -25.85 3.94 0.25
CA GLY A 120 -24.94 4.94 -0.36
C GLY A 120 -24.64 4.70 -1.83
N GLY A 121 -25.11 3.57 -2.40
CA GLY A 121 -25.02 3.29 -3.85
C GLY A 121 -23.79 2.51 -4.29
N ASP A 122 -22.98 2.04 -3.34
CA ASP A 122 -21.83 1.17 -3.61
C ASP A 122 -22.17 -0.30 -3.34
N TYR A 123 -21.15 -1.16 -3.49
CA TYR A 123 -21.26 -2.60 -3.26
C TYR A 123 -20.23 -3.08 -2.25
N SER A 124 -20.66 -3.95 -1.35
CA SER A 124 -19.78 -4.92 -0.70
C SER A 124 -19.49 -6.01 -1.74
N LEU A 125 -18.23 -6.24 -2.04
CA LEU A 125 -17.80 -7.18 -3.09
C LEU A 125 -17.07 -8.36 -2.49
N THR A 126 -17.48 -9.57 -2.89
CA THR A 126 -16.75 -10.80 -2.58
C THR A 126 -16.39 -11.55 -3.85
N VAL A 127 -15.11 -11.87 -4.02
CA VAL A 127 -14.59 -12.65 -5.15
C VAL A 127 -13.98 -13.93 -4.63
N ARG A 128 -14.37 -15.07 -5.21
CA ARG A 128 -14.04 -16.39 -4.71
C ARG A 128 -13.29 -17.21 -5.75
N PHE A 129 -12.26 -17.93 -5.27
CA PHE A 129 -11.49 -18.87 -6.07
C PHE A 129 -11.48 -20.26 -5.43
N ASN A 130 -11.38 -21.28 -6.27
CA ASN A 130 -11.17 -22.65 -5.81
C ASN A 130 -9.84 -22.75 -5.05
N PRO A 131 -9.79 -23.52 -3.97
CA PRO A 131 -8.54 -23.79 -3.29
C PRO A 131 -7.67 -24.73 -4.15
N ASN A 132 -6.38 -24.66 -3.91
CA ASN A 132 -5.42 -25.67 -4.36
C ASN A 132 -4.74 -26.24 -3.11
N ASP A 133 -4.74 -27.56 -2.94
CA ASP A 133 -4.32 -28.21 -1.68
C ASP A 133 -2.83 -27.98 -1.36
N ASP A 134 -1.96 -28.06 -2.37
CA ASP A 134 -0.50 -27.89 -2.23
C ASP A 134 -0.02 -26.46 -2.47
N GLU A 135 -0.93 -25.51 -2.54
CA GLU A 135 -0.59 -24.12 -2.77
C GLU A 135 -0.02 -23.46 -1.53
N LYS A 136 1.08 -22.73 -1.74
CA LYS A 136 1.68 -21.80 -0.79
C LYS A 136 1.60 -20.39 -1.34
N LEU A 137 1.27 -19.44 -0.48
CA LEU A 137 1.06 -18.04 -0.83
C LEU A 137 1.95 -17.15 0.01
N PHE A 138 2.69 -16.27 -0.64
CA PHE A 138 3.67 -15.38 -0.04
C PHE A 138 3.37 -13.92 -0.42
N GLY A 139 3.96 -12.98 0.31
CA GLY A 139 3.77 -11.55 0.06
C GLY A 139 2.69 -10.96 0.96
N MET A 140 1.78 -10.19 0.42
CA MET A 140 0.72 -9.46 1.12
C MET A 140 1.18 -8.26 1.96
N GLY A 141 2.49 -8.01 2.05
CA GLY A 141 3.08 -6.97 2.89
C GLY A 141 3.49 -7.46 4.26
N GLN A 142 3.36 -6.62 5.27
CA GLN A 142 3.79 -6.86 6.64
C GLN A 142 2.57 -7.12 7.52
N TYR A 143 2.52 -8.29 8.12
CA TYR A 143 1.52 -8.66 9.13
C TYR A 143 2.22 -9.23 10.35
N PRO A 144 1.84 -8.86 11.58
CA PRO A 144 2.50 -9.32 12.80
C PRO A 144 2.16 -10.79 13.10
N THR A 145 2.53 -11.69 12.18
CA THR A 145 2.32 -13.14 12.27
C THR A 145 3.63 -13.87 11.96
N PRO A 146 3.89 -15.01 12.63
CA PRO A 146 5.13 -15.78 12.40
C PRO A 146 5.05 -16.66 11.13
N TYR A 147 4.15 -16.37 10.19
CA TYR A 147 3.93 -17.18 9.00
C TYR A 147 4.51 -16.50 7.76
N LEU A 148 5.43 -17.20 7.09
CA LEU A 148 5.89 -16.80 5.76
C LEU A 148 4.87 -17.21 4.69
N ASP A 149 4.34 -18.44 4.78
CA ASP A 149 3.26 -18.95 3.94
C ASP A 149 1.91 -18.54 4.54
N MET A 150 1.16 -17.75 3.79
CA MET A 150 -0.13 -17.20 4.20
C MET A 150 -1.31 -18.17 3.97
N LYS A 151 -1.06 -19.40 3.48
CA LYS A 151 -2.12 -20.40 3.32
C LYS A 151 -2.75 -20.75 4.67
N GLY A 152 -4.06 -20.65 4.75
CA GLY A 152 -4.82 -20.84 6.00
C GLY A 152 -5.05 -19.55 6.79
N CYS A 153 -4.46 -18.42 6.40
CA CYS A 153 -4.63 -17.14 7.07
C CYS A 153 -5.84 -16.36 6.55
N THR A 154 -6.42 -15.57 7.43
CA THR A 154 -7.30 -14.45 7.07
C THR A 154 -6.54 -13.16 7.41
N LEU A 155 -6.35 -12.29 6.41
CA LEU A 155 -5.65 -11.04 6.54
C LEU A 155 -6.63 -9.88 6.33
N GLU A 156 -6.58 -8.89 7.20
CA GLU A 156 -7.28 -7.63 7.00
C GLU A 156 -6.57 -6.81 5.91
N LEU A 157 -7.31 -6.20 5.01
CA LEU A 157 -6.79 -5.28 4.01
C LEU A 157 -7.04 -3.86 4.49
N ALA A 158 -6.23 -3.43 5.45
CA ALA A 158 -6.21 -2.08 6.02
C ALA A 158 -4.82 -1.78 6.56
N GLN A 159 -4.49 -0.49 6.64
CA GLN A 159 -3.24 -0.03 7.25
C GLN A 159 -3.44 0.16 8.75
N ARG A 160 -2.49 -0.30 9.55
CA ARG A 160 -2.45 -0.12 11.00
C ARG A 160 -1.01 0.01 11.47
N ASN A 161 -0.77 0.55 12.66
CA ASN A 161 0.55 0.49 13.27
C ASN A 161 1.06 -0.96 13.32
N SER A 162 2.27 -1.18 12.84
CA SER A 162 2.94 -2.49 12.68
C SER A 162 2.29 -3.44 11.64
N GLN A 163 1.25 -3.01 10.93
CA GLN A 163 0.64 -3.75 9.82
C GLN A 163 0.65 -2.93 8.54
N VAL A 164 1.26 -3.47 7.49
CA VAL A 164 1.31 -2.87 6.15
C VAL A 164 0.63 -3.80 5.17
N SER A 165 -0.53 -3.39 4.65
CA SER A 165 -1.31 -4.17 3.71
C SER A 165 -0.94 -3.82 2.27
N ILE A 166 -0.30 -4.76 1.57
CA ILE A 166 0.00 -4.68 0.14
C ILE A 166 -0.59 -5.93 -0.53
N PRO A 167 -1.76 -5.86 -1.13
CA PRO A 167 -2.54 -7.03 -1.53
C PRO A 167 -2.00 -7.69 -2.81
N PHE A 168 -0.72 -8.05 -2.80
CA PHE A 168 -0.05 -8.86 -3.82
C PHE A 168 0.37 -10.20 -3.23
N ALA A 169 -0.19 -11.29 -3.77
CA ALA A 169 0.13 -12.65 -3.42
C ALA A 169 0.94 -13.33 -4.53
N LEU A 170 2.06 -13.95 -4.16
CA LEU A 170 2.86 -14.81 -5.02
C LEU A 170 2.58 -16.26 -4.68
N SER A 171 2.14 -17.05 -5.68
CA SER A 171 1.85 -18.47 -5.52
C SER A 171 3.00 -19.35 -6.04
N ASN A 172 3.31 -20.44 -5.30
CA ASN A 172 4.22 -21.48 -5.75
C ASN A 172 3.71 -22.23 -6.99
N LEU A 173 2.47 -22.02 -7.42
CA LEU A 173 1.92 -22.56 -8.66
C LEU A 173 2.36 -21.78 -9.91
N GLY A 174 3.18 -20.73 -9.74
CA GLY A 174 3.78 -19.95 -10.81
C GLY A 174 2.89 -18.82 -11.31
N TYR A 175 2.17 -18.17 -10.40
CA TYR A 175 1.45 -16.94 -10.69
C TYR A 175 1.63 -15.90 -9.58
N GLY A 176 1.42 -14.62 -9.93
CA GLY A 176 1.26 -13.50 -9.00
C GLY A 176 -0.12 -12.88 -9.17
N PHE A 177 -0.77 -12.55 -8.07
CA PHE A 177 -2.10 -11.97 -8.03
C PHE A 177 -2.08 -10.67 -7.24
N LEU A 178 -2.51 -9.57 -7.85
CA LEU A 178 -2.66 -8.26 -7.21
C LEU A 178 -4.15 -7.91 -7.13
N TRP A 179 -4.69 -7.76 -5.94
CA TRP A 179 -5.98 -7.14 -5.70
C TRP A 179 -5.84 -5.62 -5.83
N ASN A 180 -6.11 -5.09 -7.02
CA ASN A 180 -5.93 -3.67 -7.34
C ASN A 180 -7.13 -2.82 -6.87
N ASN A 181 -7.48 -2.96 -5.60
CA ASN A 181 -8.61 -2.29 -5.00
C ASN A 181 -8.21 -1.67 -3.66
N PRO A 182 -8.27 -0.34 -3.48
CA PRO A 182 -7.84 0.35 -2.28
C PRO A 182 -8.87 0.31 -1.14
N ALA A 183 -10.00 -0.36 -1.34
CA ALA A 183 -11.01 -0.51 -0.31
C ALA A 183 -10.50 -1.28 0.89
N VAL A 184 -10.97 -0.89 2.06
CA VAL A 184 -10.83 -1.69 3.27
C VAL A 184 -11.58 -3.01 3.08
N GLY A 185 -11.00 -4.10 3.56
CA GLY A 185 -11.59 -5.42 3.40
C GLY A 185 -10.76 -6.52 4.05
N LYS A 186 -10.81 -7.69 3.47
CA LYS A 186 -10.04 -8.85 3.94
C LYS A 186 -9.80 -9.86 2.82
N VAL A 187 -8.80 -10.69 2.99
CA VAL A 187 -8.61 -11.91 2.20
C VAL A 187 -8.53 -13.12 3.13
N THR A 188 -9.16 -14.21 2.73
CA THR A 188 -9.05 -15.52 3.39
C THR A 188 -8.43 -16.52 2.40
N PHE A 189 -7.25 -17.02 2.71
CA PHE A 189 -6.56 -18.07 1.98
C PHE A 189 -6.91 -19.45 2.56
N GLY A 190 -8.21 -19.77 2.58
CA GLY A 190 -8.70 -20.97 3.21
C GLY A 190 -8.34 -22.28 2.49
N LYS A 191 -8.46 -23.41 3.19
CA LYS A 191 -8.28 -24.74 2.61
C LYS A 191 -9.43 -25.16 1.68
N ASN A 192 -10.62 -24.61 1.91
CA ASN A 192 -11.84 -24.92 1.16
C ASN A 192 -12.21 -23.84 0.13
N ILE A 193 -11.69 -22.64 0.26
CA ILE A 193 -11.96 -21.50 -0.61
C ILE A 193 -10.91 -20.41 -0.37
N THR A 194 -10.54 -19.67 -1.43
CA THR A 194 -9.86 -18.37 -1.32
C THR A 194 -10.89 -17.28 -1.59
N GLU A 195 -11.02 -16.33 -0.66
CA GLU A 195 -12.03 -15.27 -0.75
C GLU A 195 -11.38 -13.89 -0.55
N TRP A 196 -11.55 -13.01 -1.53
CA TRP A 196 -11.19 -11.60 -1.45
C TRP A 196 -12.44 -10.77 -1.23
N HIS A 197 -12.40 -9.87 -0.26
CA HIS A 197 -13.54 -9.05 0.11
C HIS A 197 -13.17 -7.58 0.20
N ALA A 198 -14.01 -6.72 -0.39
CA ALA A 198 -13.97 -5.27 -0.23
C ALA A 198 -15.27 -4.80 0.43
N GLU A 199 -15.16 -4.02 1.50
CA GLU A 199 -16.32 -3.51 2.25
C GLU A 199 -17.17 -2.55 1.44
N SER A 200 -16.54 -1.72 0.60
CA SER A 200 -17.23 -0.76 -0.27
C SER A 200 -16.44 -0.50 -1.54
N THR A 201 -17.02 -0.83 -2.68
CA THR A 201 -16.43 -0.57 -4.00
C THR A 201 -17.50 -0.53 -5.08
N LYS A 202 -17.19 0.08 -6.23
CA LYS A 202 -18.06 0.08 -7.43
C LYS A 202 -17.67 -0.97 -8.45
N GLU A 203 -16.44 -1.50 -8.35
CA GLU A 203 -15.95 -2.48 -9.30
C GLU A 203 -14.96 -3.46 -8.63
N MET A 204 -14.86 -4.63 -9.22
CA MET A 204 -13.75 -5.54 -9.04
C MET A 204 -12.61 -5.11 -9.95
N ASP A 205 -11.40 -5.05 -9.43
CA ASP A 205 -10.19 -4.84 -10.21
C ASP A 205 -9.07 -5.69 -9.61
N TYR A 206 -8.48 -6.57 -10.41
CA TYR A 206 -7.28 -7.30 -10.05
C TYR A 206 -6.38 -7.52 -11.27
N TRP A 207 -5.12 -7.74 -10.98
CA TRP A 207 -4.12 -8.08 -11.98
C TRP A 207 -3.51 -9.45 -11.66
N ILE A 208 -3.29 -10.24 -12.70
CA ILE A 208 -2.68 -11.57 -12.58
C ILE A 208 -1.58 -11.74 -13.62
N THR A 209 -0.48 -12.36 -13.22
CA THR A 209 0.65 -12.71 -14.11
C THR A 209 1.07 -14.17 -13.90
N ALA A 210 1.76 -14.73 -14.89
CA ALA A 210 2.41 -16.02 -14.77
C ALA A 210 3.92 -15.91 -15.02
N GLY A 211 4.69 -16.79 -14.38
CA GLY A 211 6.15 -16.86 -14.53
C GLY A 211 6.68 -18.24 -14.13
N ASP A 212 7.87 -18.61 -14.63
CA ASP A 212 8.49 -19.89 -14.30
C ASP A 212 9.26 -19.84 -12.98
N THR A 213 9.66 -18.64 -12.56
CA THR A 213 10.32 -18.39 -11.27
C THR A 213 9.63 -17.28 -10.49
N PRO A 214 9.78 -17.26 -9.15
CA PRO A 214 9.33 -16.12 -8.33
C PRO A 214 9.91 -14.79 -8.80
N SER A 215 11.18 -14.74 -9.20
CA SER A 215 11.85 -13.53 -9.68
C SER A 215 11.20 -12.97 -10.94
N GLU A 216 10.82 -13.82 -11.92
CA GLU A 216 10.10 -13.37 -13.10
C GLU A 216 8.72 -12.78 -12.77
N ILE A 217 8.04 -13.38 -11.81
CA ILE A 217 6.72 -12.90 -11.36
C ILE A 217 6.87 -11.52 -10.71
N ILE A 218 7.83 -11.35 -9.80
CA ILE A 218 8.11 -10.09 -9.12
C ILE A 218 8.58 -9.02 -10.13
N GLU A 219 9.40 -9.39 -11.11
CA GLU A 219 9.82 -8.47 -12.18
C GLU A 219 8.63 -7.94 -12.98
N LYS A 220 7.71 -8.80 -13.38
CA LYS A 220 6.47 -8.41 -14.08
C LYS A 220 5.56 -7.56 -13.20
N TYR A 221 5.43 -7.92 -11.92
CA TYR A 221 4.65 -7.16 -10.95
C TYR A 221 5.21 -5.75 -10.77
N THR A 222 6.51 -5.62 -10.49
CA THR A 222 7.14 -4.31 -10.29
C THR A 222 7.19 -3.48 -11.58
N ALA A 223 7.20 -4.12 -12.76
CA ALA A 223 7.02 -3.40 -14.03
C ALA A 223 5.60 -2.85 -14.17
N ALA A 224 4.58 -3.53 -13.65
CA ALA A 224 3.18 -3.10 -13.72
C ALA A 224 2.84 -1.99 -12.73
N VAL A 225 3.46 -1.97 -11.54
CA VAL A 225 3.11 -1.05 -10.44
C VAL A 225 4.18 0.01 -10.15
N GLY A 226 5.32 -0.07 -10.80
CA GLY A 226 6.48 0.80 -10.59
C GLY A 226 7.59 0.08 -9.82
N ARG A 227 8.84 0.47 -10.12
CA ARG A 227 10.05 -0.08 -9.52
C ARG A 227 10.60 0.87 -8.46
N ALA A 228 11.16 0.31 -7.40
CA ALA A 228 11.93 1.09 -6.44
C ALA A 228 13.21 1.62 -7.11
N PRO A 229 13.56 2.90 -6.92
CA PRO A 229 14.87 3.40 -7.26
C PRO A 229 15.97 2.67 -6.47
N ALA A 230 17.18 2.62 -7.02
CA ALA A 230 18.33 2.07 -6.30
C ALA A 230 18.70 2.99 -5.12
N LEU A 231 19.03 2.39 -3.99
CA LEU A 231 19.69 3.12 -2.90
C LEU A 231 21.16 3.33 -3.22
N THR A 232 21.69 4.48 -2.85
CA THR A 232 23.12 4.74 -2.83
C THR A 232 23.73 4.23 -1.53
N GLU A 233 25.03 3.89 -1.52
CA GLU A 233 25.72 3.26 -0.37
C GLU A 233 25.62 4.08 0.91
N ASP A 234 25.55 5.39 0.80
CA ASP A 234 25.45 6.34 1.92
C ASP A 234 24.12 6.29 2.70
N TYR A 235 23.15 5.47 2.26
CA TYR A 235 21.92 5.15 3.00
C TYR A 235 21.93 3.73 3.61
N LEU A 236 22.96 2.94 3.34
CA LEU A 236 23.09 1.56 3.85
C LEU A 236 23.92 1.46 5.13
N GLY A 237 24.33 2.60 5.68
CA GLY A 237 25.18 2.67 6.86
C GLY A 237 24.41 2.76 8.17
N PHE A 238 25.04 3.33 9.18
CA PHE A 238 24.51 3.41 10.53
C PHE A 238 23.60 4.62 10.74
N TRP A 239 22.38 4.37 11.15
CA TRP A 239 21.39 5.39 11.50
C TRP A 239 21.18 5.38 13.01
N GLN A 240 21.42 6.53 13.65
CA GLN A 240 21.24 6.71 15.08
C GLN A 240 19.94 7.43 15.36
N CYS A 241 19.07 6.78 16.10
CA CYS A 241 17.84 7.34 16.64
C CYS A 241 17.81 7.20 18.16
N LYS A 242 16.96 7.96 18.79
CA LYS A 242 16.57 7.86 20.19
C LYS A 242 15.14 8.36 20.34
N LEU A 243 14.34 7.72 21.15
CA LEU A 243 13.04 8.23 21.61
C LEU A 243 13.31 9.06 22.90
N ARG A 244 13.54 10.35 22.84
CA ARG A 244 13.81 11.24 21.71
C ARG A 244 14.93 12.21 22.10
N TYR A 245 15.61 12.82 21.17
CA TYR A 245 16.46 13.97 21.45
C TYR A 245 15.57 15.19 21.71
N ARG A 246 15.81 15.88 22.83
CA ARG A 246 14.95 16.99 23.26
C ARG A 246 15.47 18.36 22.83
N THR A 247 16.79 18.47 22.62
CA THR A 247 17.44 19.73 22.28
C THR A 247 18.46 19.56 21.16
N GLN A 248 18.75 20.68 20.51
CA GLN A 248 19.80 20.79 19.51
C GLN A 248 21.15 20.35 20.04
N GLU A 249 21.52 20.76 21.27
CA GLU A 249 22.82 20.42 21.86
C GLU A 249 22.92 18.93 22.21
N GLU A 250 21.80 18.30 22.60
CA GLU A 250 21.79 16.84 22.89
C GLU A 250 22.14 16.04 21.63
N ILE A 251 21.56 16.35 20.48
CA ILE A 251 21.83 15.62 19.23
C ILE A 251 23.26 15.88 18.74
N LEU A 252 23.75 17.13 18.82
CA LEU A 252 25.11 17.49 18.45
C LEU A 252 26.15 16.78 19.36
N THR A 253 25.89 16.70 20.65
CA THR A 253 26.75 15.98 21.61
C THR A 253 26.90 14.52 21.23
N VAL A 254 25.79 13.85 20.83
CA VAL A 254 25.82 12.46 20.41
C VAL A 254 26.63 12.29 19.12
N ALA A 255 26.41 13.11 18.11
CA ALA A 255 27.12 13.04 16.83
C ALA A 255 28.64 13.29 17.01
N ARG A 256 29.02 14.32 17.81
CA ARG A 256 30.40 14.62 18.15
C ARG A 256 31.08 13.43 18.85
N ARG A 257 30.33 12.75 19.75
CA ARG A 257 30.84 11.58 20.46
C ARG A 257 31.13 10.40 19.53
N TYR A 258 30.25 10.12 18.57
CA TYR A 258 30.53 9.08 17.56
C TYR A 258 31.76 9.42 16.73
N LYS A 259 31.91 10.68 16.31
CA LYS A 259 33.08 11.15 15.60
C LYS A 259 34.38 10.99 16.41
N GLU A 260 34.38 11.37 17.70
CA GLU A 260 35.50 11.18 18.59
C GLU A 260 35.92 9.71 18.77
N MET A 261 34.94 8.81 18.75
CA MET A 261 35.16 7.36 18.81
C MET A 261 35.62 6.75 17.49
N GLY A 262 35.71 7.54 16.42
CA GLY A 262 36.04 7.07 15.06
C GLY A 262 34.94 6.21 14.43
N ILE A 263 33.71 6.28 14.92
CA ILE A 263 32.56 5.58 14.37
C ILE A 263 31.85 6.50 13.39
N HIS A 264 31.74 6.07 12.13
CA HIS A 264 31.02 6.82 11.12
C HIS A 264 29.51 6.72 11.38
N LEU A 265 28.84 7.88 11.36
CA LEU A 265 27.40 7.99 11.51
C LEU A 265 26.83 8.53 10.21
N ASP A 266 26.06 7.72 9.48
CA ASP A 266 25.53 8.10 8.18
C ASP A 266 24.28 8.99 8.32
N VAL A 267 23.39 8.66 9.24
CA VAL A 267 22.16 9.41 9.51
C VAL A 267 21.94 9.58 11.00
N ILE A 268 21.56 10.77 11.42
CA ILE A 268 21.02 11.01 12.76
C ILE A 268 19.55 11.45 12.66
N VAL A 269 18.70 10.91 13.53
CA VAL A 269 17.25 11.05 13.43
C VAL A 269 16.70 11.90 14.57
N ILE A 270 15.94 12.93 14.22
CA ILE A 270 15.17 13.75 15.15
C ILE A 270 13.74 13.25 15.17
N ASP A 271 13.36 12.62 16.26
CA ASP A 271 12.04 12.05 16.48
C ASP A 271 10.98 13.13 16.81
N PHE A 272 9.76 12.70 17.09
CA PHE A 272 8.60 13.57 17.34
C PHE A 272 8.82 14.59 18.49
N PHE A 273 7.94 15.58 18.57
CA PHE A 273 7.96 16.68 19.54
C PHE A 273 9.24 17.53 19.58
N HIS A 274 9.88 17.69 18.42
CA HIS A 274 10.74 18.83 18.16
C HIS A 274 9.92 20.08 17.77
N TRP A 275 8.61 19.90 17.54
CA TRP A 275 7.61 20.93 17.30
C TRP A 275 6.83 21.28 18.57
N PRO A 276 6.27 22.50 18.69
CA PRO A 276 5.45 22.88 19.85
C PRO A 276 4.14 22.10 19.97
N ARG A 277 3.46 21.85 18.83
CA ARG A 277 2.19 21.10 18.72
C ARG A 277 2.14 20.30 17.45
N GLN A 278 1.38 19.23 17.47
CA GLN A 278 1.14 18.45 16.26
C GLN A 278 0.55 19.33 15.16
N GLY A 279 1.11 19.23 13.95
CA GLY A 279 0.72 20.04 12.80
C GLY A 279 1.38 21.41 12.70
N ASP A 280 2.25 21.79 13.64
CA ASP A 280 3.01 23.04 13.52
C ASP A 280 4.18 22.89 12.53
N TRP A 281 4.76 21.70 12.43
CA TRP A 281 5.82 21.34 11.47
C TRP A 281 6.97 22.35 11.37
N PHE A 282 7.49 22.76 12.54
CA PHE A 282 8.70 23.58 12.68
C PHE A 282 9.39 23.28 14.01
N PHE A 283 10.66 23.58 14.09
CA PHE A 283 11.44 23.42 15.31
C PHE A 283 11.02 24.41 16.38
N ASP A 284 10.78 23.95 17.61
CA ASP A 284 10.57 24.80 18.76
C ASP A 284 11.87 25.55 19.09
N LYS A 285 11.85 26.87 18.94
CA LYS A 285 13.04 27.71 19.09
C LYS A 285 13.64 27.70 20.51
N GLU A 286 12.85 27.34 21.52
CA GLU A 286 13.35 27.22 22.90
C GLU A 286 14.38 26.08 22.99
N TYR A 287 14.16 24.97 22.29
CA TYR A 287 14.98 23.76 22.35
C TYR A 287 15.89 23.59 21.13
N TRP A 288 15.53 24.21 20.03
CA TRP A 288 16.21 24.14 18.73
C TRP A 288 16.47 25.55 18.19
N PRO A 289 17.39 26.32 18.84
CA PRO A 289 17.56 27.75 18.55
C PRO A 289 18.09 28.06 17.16
N ASP A 290 18.93 27.21 16.58
CA ASP A 290 19.53 27.40 15.25
C ASP A 290 19.63 26.08 14.48
N PRO A 291 18.51 25.58 13.90
CA PRO A 291 18.50 24.33 13.14
C PRO A 291 19.43 24.35 11.92
N LYS A 292 19.65 25.52 11.32
CA LYS A 292 20.56 25.64 10.18
C LYS A 292 22.01 25.38 10.58
N ALA A 293 22.49 26.01 11.64
CA ALA A 293 23.85 25.76 12.17
C ALA A 293 24.02 24.31 12.61
N MET A 294 22.98 23.71 13.21
CA MET A 294 22.98 22.28 13.58
C MET A 294 23.17 21.39 12.36
N CYS A 295 22.40 21.59 11.29
CA CYS A 295 22.54 20.80 10.06
C CYS A 295 23.93 20.99 9.43
N ASP A 296 24.42 22.22 9.36
CA ASP A 296 25.74 22.52 8.80
C ASP A 296 26.88 21.80 9.59
N GLU A 297 26.79 21.74 10.91
CA GLU A 297 27.76 21.02 11.74
C GLU A 297 27.68 19.50 11.51
N LEU A 298 26.48 18.93 11.46
CA LEU A 298 26.25 17.50 11.19
C LEU A 298 26.78 17.12 9.79
N HIS A 299 26.49 17.92 8.79
CA HIS A 299 27.00 17.72 7.43
C HIS A 299 28.53 17.82 7.35
N ALA A 300 29.15 18.73 8.11
CA ALA A 300 30.62 18.79 8.24
C ALA A 300 31.25 17.55 8.89
N MET A 301 30.45 16.74 9.58
CA MET A 301 30.83 15.43 10.11
C MET A 301 30.56 14.29 9.13
N GLY A 302 29.90 14.55 7.99
CA GLY A 302 29.47 13.55 7.00
C GLY A 302 28.15 12.87 7.35
N THR A 303 27.40 13.44 8.30
CA THR A 303 26.15 12.86 8.81
C THR A 303 24.95 13.57 8.20
N LYS A 304 24.01 12.82 7.59
CA LYS A 304 22.70 13.30 7.14
C LYS A 304 21.74 13.47 8.31
N VAL A 305 20.78 14.34 8.13
CA VAL A 305 19.76 14.62 9.17
C VAL A 305 18.38 14.22 8.68
N MET A 306 17.72 13.37 9.45
CA MET A 306 16.32 13.00 9.27
C MET A 306 15.45 13.64 10.35
N VAL A 307 14.25 14.09 9.96
CA VAL A 307 13.27 14.62 10.91
C VAL A 307 11.94 13.89 10.77
N SER A 308 11.32 13.56 11.91
CA SER A 308 9.97 12.99 11.95
C SER A 308 8.91 14.01 11.53
N VAL A 309 7.94 13.59 10.72
CA VAL A 309 6.76 14.39 10.35
C VAL A 309 5.53 13.51 10.49
N TRP A 310 4.57 13.99 11.29
CA TRP A 310 3.30 13.33 11.50
C TRP A 310 2.18 14.05 10.75
N PRO A 311 1.19 13.33 10.20
CA PRO A 311 0.06 13.92 9.48
C PRO A 311 -0.96 14.59 10.41
N ASN A 312 -0.82 14.43 11.71
CA ASN A 312 -1.75 14.92 12.73
C ASN A 312 -1.66 16.43 12.90
N VAL A 313 -2.80 17.09 13.00
CA VAL A 313 -2.94 18.55 13.16
C VAL A 313 -3.83 18.83 14.35
N ASP A 314 -3.25 19.32 15.45
CA ASP A 314 -3.98 19.76 16.64
C ASP A 314 -4.87 20.96 16.29
N LYS A 315 -6.09 21.00 16.81
CA LYS A 315 -7.04 22.13 16.62
C LYS A 315 -6.49 23.47 17.09
N LYS A 316 -5.43 23.47 17.91
CA LYS A 316 -4.69 24.66 18.35
C LYS A 316 -3.42 24.93 17.55
N SER A 317 -3.10 24.11 16.54
CA SER A 317 -1.98 24.36 15.63
C SER A 317 -2.17 25.66 14.86
N THR A 318 -1.06 26.32 14.54
CA THR A 318 -1.02 27.54 13.74
C THR A 318 -1.61 27.36 12.33
N HIS A 319 -1.65 26.14 11.84
CA HIS A 319 -2.13 25.79 10.48
C HIS A 319 -3.58 25.29 10.46
N PHE A 320 -4.17 24.94 11.62
CA PHE A 320 -5.46 24.24 11.66
C PHE A 320 -6.60 25.01 11.00
N ALA A 321 -6.78 26.30 11.35
CA ALA A 321 -7.89 27.10 10.84
C ALA A 321 -7.87 27.21 9.31
N GLU A 322 -6.71 27.49 8.73
CA GLU A 322 -6.53 27.55 7.27
C GLU A 322 -6.77 26.21 6.61
N MET A 323 -6.24 25.13 7.16
CA MET A 323 -6.42 23.79 6.62
C MET A 323 -7.88 23.33 6.66
N GLN A 324 -8.60 23.70 7.73
CA GLN A 324 -10.02 23.40 7.85
C GLN A 324 -10.84 24.18 6.83
N GLU A 325 -10.59 25.48 6.64
CA GLU A 325 -11.26 26.32 5.68
C GLU A 325 -11.06 25.80 4.23
N LYS A 326 -9.83 25.41 3.91
CA LYS A 326 -9.47 24.87 2.58
C LYS A 326 -9.88 23.41 2.35
N GLY A 327 -10.37 22.72 3.38
CA GLY A 327 -10.76 21.31 3.28
C GLY A 327 -9.56 20.36 3.11
N TYR A 328 -8.43 20.65 3.74
CA TYR A 328 -7.19 19.87 3.67
C TYR A 328 -7.10 18.77 4.72
N LEU A 329 -8.10 18.68 5.61
CA LEU A 329 -8.17 17.67 6.67
C LEU A 329 -9.14 16.55 6.31
N ILE A 330 -8.86 15.35 6.80
CA ILE A 330 -9.80 14.21 6.72
C ILE A 330 -11.06 14.61 7.48
N ARG A 331 -12.22 14.39 6.85
CA ARG A 331 -13.52 14.73 7.43
C ARG A 331 -14.17 13.50 8.05
N SER A 332 -15.05 13.73 9.03
CA SER A 332 -15.93 12.69 9.56
C SER A 332 -17.31 12.81 8.94
N ASP A 333 -17.84 11.74 8.35
CA ASP A 333 -19.21 11.69 7.83
C ASP A 333 -20.24 11.54 8.96
N ARG A 334 -19.81 11.00 10.10
CA ARG A 334 -20.64 10.81 11.30
C ARG A 334 -19.77 10.70 12.55
N GLY A 335 -20.37 10.92 13.70
CA GLY A 335 -19.68 10.84 14.99
C GLY A 335 -18.80 12.07 15.31
N SER A 336 -17.71 11.85 16.00
CA SER A 336 -16.80 12.90 16.47
C SER A 336 -15.94 13.44 15.31
N ASN A 337 -15.76 14.76 15.28
CA ASN A 337 -14.79 15.40 14.40
C ASN A 337 -13.38 15.38 15.04
N GLN A 338 -12.89 14.19 15.33
CA GLN A 338 -11.58 13.93 15.90
C GLN A 338 -11.07 12.59 15.33
N SER A 339 -9.87 12.57 14.80
CA SER A 339 -9.28 11.35 14.25
C SER A 339 -8.16 10.78 15.12
N PHE A 340 -7.58 11.59 16.00
CA PHE A 340 -6.48 11.19 16.86
C PHE A 340 -6.42 12.07 18.13
N ASP A 341 -6.29 11.48 19.33
CA ASP A 341 -6.34 12.18 20.61
C ASP A 341 -5.06 12.07 21.45
N TRP A 342 -4.04 11.40 20.95
CA TRP A 342 -2.78 11.31 21.65
C TRP A 342 -1.98 12.63 21.54
N GLN A 343 -1.71 13.26 22.67
CA GLN A 343 -0.99 14.53 22.76
C GLN A 343 -1.63 15.68 21.96
N GLY A 344 -2.94 15.71 21.88
CA GLY A 344 -3.70 16.77 21.22
C GLY A 344 -5.09 16.30 20.75
N ASP A 345 -5.95 17.25 20.43
CA ASP A 345 -7.24 17.03 19.77
C ASP A 345 -7.04 17.24 18.26
N CYS A 346 -6.67 16.18 17.56
CA CYS A 346 -6.14 16.26 16.22
C CYS A 346 -7.11 15.74 15.15
N LEU A 347 -7.00 16.32 13.96
CA LEU A 347 -7.42 15.72 12.69
C LEU A 347 -6.16 15.37 11.86
N ALA A 348 -6.24 14.37 11.01
CA ALA A 348 -5.16 14.10 10.09
C ALA A 348 -5.31 14.93 8.80
N ILE A 349 -4.20 15.37 8.21
CA ILE A 349 -4.21 15.95 6.87
C ILE A 349 -4.71 14.91 5.86
N ASP A 350 -5.46 15.35 4.87
CA ASP A 350 -5.91 14.48 3.78
C ASP A 350 -4.86 14.40 2.67
N ALA A 351 -3.96 13.43 2.77
CA ALA A 351 -2.93 13.23 1.76
C ALA A 351 -3.48 12.79 0.39
N THR A 352 -4.74 12.38 0.30
CA THR A 352 -5.37 12.08 -1.01
C THR A 352 -5.69 13.35 -1.77
N ASN A 353 -5.77 14.52 -1.11
CA ASN A 353 -5.96 15.82 -1.71
C ASN A 353 -4.63 16.39 -2.24
N PRO A 354 -4.48 16.63 -3.56
CA PRO A 354 -3.25 17.19 -4.13
C PRO A 354 -2.84 18.54 -3.53
N GLU A 355 -3.80 19.42 -3.28
CA GLU A 355 -3.55 20.76 -2.71
C GLU A 355 -3.07 20.66 -1.26
N ALA A 356 -3.61 19.70 -0.48
CA ALA A 356 -3.17 19.45 0.88
C ALA A 356 -1.72 18.92 0.91
N ARG A 357 -1.35 18.05 -0.05
CA ARG A 357 0.04 17.57 -0.19
C ARG A 357 1.00 18.72 -0.49
N GLU A 358 0.65 19.58 -1.42
CA GLU A 358 1.46 20.75 -1.78
C GLU A 358 1.60 21.71 -0.59
N TYR A 359 0.51 21.95 0.13
CA TYR A 359 0.49 22.79 1.34
C TYR A 359 1.45 22.25 2.41
N LEU A 360 1.35 20.96 2.73
CA LEU A 360 2.23 20.30 3.71
C LEU A 360 3.69 20.40 3.29
N TRP A 361 3.97 20.04 2.03
CA TRP A 361 5.35 20.11 1.53
C TRP A 361 5.93 21.53 1.62
N ASN A 362 5.18 22.55 1.25
CA ASN A 362 5.66 23.94 1.29
C ASN A 362 6.02 24.37 2.73
N ILE A 363 5.28 23.92 3.74
CA ILE A 363 5.60 24.16 5.14
C ILE A 363 6.88 23.40 5.53
N CYS A 364 6.94 22.11 5.25
CA CYS A 364 8.10 21.27 5.58
C CYS A 364 9.37 21.71 4.81
N LYS A 365 9.22 22.14 3.57
CA LYS A 365 10.33 22.72 2.80
C LYS A 365 10.92 23.94 3.53
N LYS A 366 10.08 24.91 3.86
CA LYS A 366 10.51 26.15 4.51
C LYS A 366 11.12 25.93 5.90
N ASN A 367 10.54 25.01 6.67
CA ASN A 367 10.88 24.86 8.09
C ASN A 367 11.88 23.73 8.37
N TYR A 368 12.15 22.88 7.38
CA TYR A 368 13.08 21.74 7.51
C TYR A 368 14.08 21.67 6.34
N ALA A 369 13.61 21.44 5.12
CA ALA A 369 14.50 21.23 3.99
C ALA A 369 15.42 22.43 3.72
N ASP A 370 14.92 23.66 3.82
CA ASP A 370 15.69 24.89 3.63
C ASP A 370 16.74 25.12 4.75
N TYR A 371 16.62 24.41 5.90
CA TYR A 371 17.65 24.37 6.94
C TYR A 371 18.74 23.30 6.71
N GLY A 372 18.52 22.38 5.77
CA GLY A 372 19.45 21.31 5.48
C GLY A 372 18.99 19.91 5.98
N ILE A 373 17.72 19.75 6.32
CA ILE A 373 17.18 18.41 6.58
C ILE A 373 17.17 17.63 5.25
N ASP A 374 17.80 16.44 5.26
CA ASP A 374 18.00 15.60 4.07
C ASP A 374 16.85 14.63 3.83
N MET A 375 16.24 14.13 4.90
CA MET A 375 15.31 13.02 4.89
C MET A 375 14.14 13.28 5.84
N PHE A 376 13.02 12.63 5.56
CA PHE A 376 11.82 12.70 6.37
C PHE A 376 11.39 11.33 6.86
N TRP A 377 11.07 11.24 8.14
CA TRP A 377 10.43 10.08 8.73
C TRP A 377 8.92 10.31 8.78
N LEU A 378 8.22 9.65 7.87
CA LEU A 378 6.77 9.78 7.68
C LEU A 378 6.06 8.79 8.61
N ASP A 379 6.00 9.17 9.87
CA ASP A 379 5.35 8.39 10.90
C ASP A 379 3.85 8.66 10.95
N ASN A 380 3.08 7.79 11.57
CA ASN A 380 1.63 7.87 11.67
C ASN A 380 0.90 7.89 10.31
N SER A 381 1.49 7.28 9.30
CA SER A 381 1.10 7.40 7.89
C SER A 381 -0.02 6.47 7.42
N GLU A 382 -0.69 5.77 8.31
CA GLU A 382 -1.88 4.94 8.01
C GLU A 382 -3.08 5.77 7.48
N PRO A 383 -3.47 6.97 8.01
CA PRO A 383 -3.11 7.55 9.31
C PRO A 383 -3.63 6.71 10.46
N ASP A 384 -2.90 6.72 11.59
CA ASP A 384 -3.33 6.05 12.81
C ASP A 384 -4.55 6.79 13.40
N LEU A 385 -5.71 6.19 13.27
CA LEU A 385 -6.97 6.75 13.71
C LEU A 385 -7.39 6.08 15.02
N ASN A 386 -7.79 6.86 16.02
CA ASN A 386 -8.28 6.32 17.28
C ASN A 386 -9.49 5.41 17.11
N VAL A 387 -10.33 5.72 16.13
CA VAL A 387 -11.49 4.91 15.77
C VAL A 387 -11.19 4.27 14.43
N TYR A 388 -10.83 3.00 14.44
CA TYR A 388 -10.61 2.20 13.21
C TYR A 388 -11.91 1.83 12.47
N ASP A 389 -12.99 2.56 12.70
CA ASP A 389 -14.18 2.50 11.87
C ASP A 389 -14.00 3.41 10.65
N PHE A 390 -13.39 2.88 9.61
CA PHE A 390 -13.15 3.59 8.36
C PHE A 390 -14.42 4.15 7.70
N GLY A 391 -15.60 3.62 8.05
CA GLY A 391 -16.89 4.13 7.61
C GLY A 391 -17.23 5.52 8.16
N ASN A 392 -16.54 5.99 9.18
CA ASN A 392 -16.70 7.34 9.73
C ASN A 392 -15.97 8.41 8.94
N TYR A 393 -14.99 8.05 8.13
CA TYR A 393 -14.06 9.01 7.53
C TYR A 393 -14.30 9.20 6.03
N ARG A 394 -14.07 10.43 5.60
CA ARG A 394 -14.14 10.82 4.20
C ARG A 394 -12.91 11.60 3.78
N TYR A 395 -12.26 11.07 2.78
CA TYR A 395 -11.12 11.66 2.08
C TYR A 395 -11.59 12.44 0.84
N GLN A 396 -10.72 13.25 0.27
CA GLN A 396 -10.97 13.88 -1.04
C GLN A 396 -11.17 12.82 -2.13
N ALA A 397 -10.42 11.74 -2.09
CA ALA A 397 -10.54 10.61 -3.04
C ALA A 397 -11.85 9.82 -2.91
N GLY A 398 -12.55 9.90 -1.75
CA GLY A 398 -13.80 9.19 -1.52
C GLY A 398 -14.03 8.78 -0.07
N PRO A 399 -15.08 7.98 0.19
CA PRO A 399 -15.34 7.42 1.51
C PRO A 399 -14.17 6.52 2.00
N GLY A 400 -13.91 6.53 3.30
CA GLY A 400 -12.80 5.77 3.90
C GLY A 400 -12.82 4.28 3.54
N LEU A 401 -13.97 3.64 3.61
CA LEU A 401 -14.12 2.22 3.22
C LEU A 401 -13.70 1.92 1.78
N GLN A 402 -13.69 2.92 0.89
CA GLN A 402 -13.31 2.73 -0.52
C GLN A 402 -11.85 3.04 -0.82
N VAL A 403 -11.21 3.92 -0.02
CA VAL A 403 -9.95 4.53 -0.45
C VAL A 403 -8.87 4.60 0.62
N ALA A 404 -9.17 4.25 1.88
CA ALA A 404 -8.23 4.47 2.98
C ALA A 404 -6.83 3.88 2.73
N ASN A 405 -6.75 2.73 2.08
CA ASN A 405 -5.48 2.05 1.83
C ASN A 405 -4.47 2.80 0.95
N ILE A 406 -4.90 3.80 0.15
CA ILE A 406 -3.96 4.59 -0.67
C ILE A 406 -3.26 5.69 0.12
N TYR A 407 -3.69 5.97 1.35
CA TYR A 407 -3.21 7.11 2.11
C TYR A 407 -1.67 7.15 2.23
N PRO A 408 -0.98 6.09 2.70
CA PRO A 408 0.48 6.13 2.85
C PRO A 408 1.18 6.41 1.52
N GLN A 409 0.74 5.81 0.42
CA GLN A 409 1.29 6.10 -0.91
C GLN A 409 1.16 7.59 -1.28
N MET A 410 0.05 8.23 -0.97
CA MET A 410 -0.17 9.63 -1.27
C MET A 410 0.62 10.55 -0.33
N TYR A 411 0.80 10.13 0.93
CA TYR A 411 1.62 10.85 1.89
C TYR A 411 3.10 10.85 1.50
N SER A 412 3.64 9.68 1.16
CA SER A 412 4.98 9.52 0.57
C SER A 412 5.19 10.39 -0.66
N ARG A 413 4.21 10.41 -1.53
CA ARG A 413 4.24 11.15 -2.79
C ARG A 413 4.49 12.64 -2.57
N ALA A 414 3.89 13.23 -1.51
CA ALA A 414 4.06 14.64 -1.18
C ALA A 414 5.55 15.01 -0.98
N PHE A 415 6.25 14.22 -0.19
CA PHE A 415 7.66 14.45 0.13
C PHE A 415 8.57 14.13 -1.05
N TYR A 416 8.36 12.98 -1.71
CA TYR A 416 9.16 12.59 -2.86
C TYR A 416 9.10 13.61 -4.01
N GLU A 417 7.88 14.02 -4.40
CA GLU A 417 7.70 15.00 -5.47
C GLU A 417 8.27 16.36 -5.08
N GLY A 418 8.10 16.76 -3.83
CA GLY A 418 8.63 18.00 -3.30
C GLY A 418 10.16 18.03 -3.27
N GLN A 419 10.81 17.00 -2.73
CA GLN A 419 12.29 16.87 -2.72
C GLN A 419 12.85 16.81 -4.14
N LYS A 420 12.17 16.10 -5.05
CA LYS A 420 12.53 16.04 -6.47
C LYS A 420 12.45 17.42 -7.14
N ALA A 421 11.43 18.20 -6.85
CA ALA A 421 11.26 19.56 -7.37
C ALA A 421 12.34 20.52 -6.85
N MET A 422 12.93 20.27 -5.67
CA MET A 422 14.12 20.98 -5.17
C MET A 422 15.43 20.57 -5.87
N GLY A 423 15.40 19.55 -6.73
CA GLY A 423 16.59 19.05 -7.42
C GLY A 423 17.39 18.00 -6.63
N GLN A 424 16.83 17.45 -5.54
CA GLN A 424 17.48 16.36 -4.81
C GLN A 424 17.60 15.13 -5.70
N LYS A 425 18.81 14.59 -5.84
CA LYS A 425 19.08 13.48 -6.77
C LYS A 425 18.81 12.11 -6.15
N SER A 426 19.17 11.95 -4.90
CA SER A 426 18.92 10.73 -4.12
C SER A 426 17.90 11.05 -3.03
N ILE A 427 16.70 10.57 -3.21
CA ILE A 427 15.58 10.81 -2.29
C ILE A 427 15.31 9.50 -1.57
N VAL A 428 15.40 9.51 -0.26
CA VAL A 428 15.10 8.38 0.62
C VAL A 428 14.37 8.91 1.84
N ASN A 429 13.22 8.33 2.15
CA ASN A 429 12.47 8.65 3.35
C ASN A 429 12.13 7.36 4.10
N LEU A 430 11.86 7.46 5.39
CA LEU A 430 11.38 6.35 6.23
C LEU A 430 9.87 6.49 6.40
N GLU A 431 9.11 5.41 6.29
CA GLU A 431 7.66 5.46 6.42
C GLU A 431 7.12 4.24 7.14
N ARG A 432 6.08 4.41 7.97
CA ARG A 432 5.48 3.32 8.77
C ARG A 432 4.58 2.41 7.94
N CYS A 433 3.91 2.93 6.94
CA CYS A 433 2.98 2.19 6.10
C CYS A 433 3.28 2.36 4.61
N ALA A 434 2.69 1.48 3.80
CA ALA A 434 2.81 1.53 2.35
C ALA A 434 1.54 0.96 1.69
N TRP A 435 1.34 1.30 0.44
CA TRP A 435 0.39 0.68 -0.45
C TRP A 435 1.11 0.23 -1.73
N VAL A 436 0.42 -0.54 -2.56
CA VAL A 436 0.93 -0.96 -3.88
C VAL A 436 1.42 0.25 -4.68
N GLY A 437 2.66 0.23 -5.13
CA GLY A 437 3.26 1.34 -5.87
C GLY A 437 3.99 2.37 -5.01
N SER A 438 3.97 2.27 -3.67
CA SER A 438 4.75 3.14 -2.78
C SER A 438 6.25 3.04 -3.04
N GLN A 439 6.76 1.88 -3.46
CA GLN A 439 8.17 1.64 -3.74
C GLN A 439 8.77 2.64 -4.76
N LYS A 440 7.97 3.16 -5.69
CA LYS A 440 8.45 4.15 -6.68
C LYS A 440 8.84 5.50 -6.07
N TYR A 441 8.40 5.76 -4.82
CA TYR A 441 8.75 6.95 -4.04
C TYR A 441 9.95 6.72 -3.11
N ASN A 442 10.63 5.58 -3.26
CA ASN A 442 11.87 5.23 -2.56
C ASN A 442 11.80 5.31 -1.04
N GLN A 443 10.69 4.78 -0.47
CA GLN A 443 10.58 4.63 0.98
C GLN A 443 11.33 3.40 1.48
N ILE A 444 11.93 3.56 2.66
CA ILE A 444 12.27 2.46 3.55
C ILE A 444 11.09 2.27 4.50
N ILE A 445 10.59 1.06 4.63
CA ILE A 445 9.50 0.74 5.57
C ILE A 445 10.09 0.06 6.80
N TRP A 446 9.61 0.41 7.99
CA TRP A 446 9.95 -0.32 9.21
C TRP A 446 8.71 -0.98 9.82
N ASN A 447 8.91 -1.94 10.69
CA ASN A 447 7.80 -2.75 11.23
C ASN A 447 7.10 -2.14 12.46
N GLY A 448 7.22 -0.83 12.66
CA GLY A 448 6.52 -0.12 13.73
C GLY A 448 7.08 -0.40 15.12
N ASP A 449 6.24 -0.24 16.13
CA ASP A 449 6.58 -0.30 17.55
C ASP A 449 6.68 -1.76 18.02
N VAL A 450 7.76 -2.46 17.64
CA VAL A 450 7.93 -3.87 17.97
C VAL A 450 8.61 -4.05 19.33
N GLN A 451 8.19 -5.06 20.08
CA GLN A 451 8.78 -5.37 21.38
C GLN A 451 10.09 -6.14 21.26
N SER A 452 11.01 -5.92 22.21
CA SER A 452 12.31 -6.60 22.30
C SER A 452 12.15 -8.05 22.79
N THR A 453 11.42 -8.89 22.04
CA THR A 453 11.20 -10.31 22.36
C THR A 453 11.64 -11.22 21.22
N TRP A 454 11.97 -12.47 21.55
CA TRP A 454 12.30 -13.49 20.54
C TRP A 454 11.13 -13.80 19.58
N GLU A 455 9.91 -13.62 20.04
CA GLU A 455 8.69 -13.80 19.20
C GLU A 455 8.60 -12.71 18.16
N CYS A 456 8.75 -11.45 18.58
CA CYS A 456 8.78 -10.31 17.64
C CYS A 456 9.97 -10.43 16.67
N PHE A 457 11.14 -10.85 17.13
CA PHE A 457 12.30 -11.05 16.27
C PHE A 457 12.03 -12.09 15.16
N ARG A 458 11.42 -13.24 15.51
CA ARG A 458 11.05 -14.26 14.52
C ARG A 458 9.97 -13.76 13.55
N THR A 459 8.99 -13.03 14.08
CA THR A 459 7.91 -12.43 13.25
C THR A 459 8.50 -11.43 12.27
N SER A 460 9.43 -10.57 12.71
CA SER A 460 10.09 -9.57 11.86
C SER A 460 10.82 -10.19 10.66
N VAL A 461 11.37 -11.40 10.80
CA VAL A 461 11.97 -12.11 9.64
C VAL A 461 10.92 -12.43 8.59
N CYS A 462 9.75 -12.93 9.00
CA CYS A 462 8.66 -13.23 8.07
C CYS A 462 8.09 -11.95 7.43
N GLU A 463 7.95 -10.89 8.21
CA GLU A 463 7.49 -9.57 7.77
C GLU A 463 8.40 -9.01 6.66
N GLY A 464 9.70 -8.92 6.91
CA GLY A 464 10.67 -8.39 5.94
C GLY A 464 10.72 -9.20 4.65
N LEU A 465 10.65 -10.54 4.73
CA LEU A 465 10.61 -11.40 3.55
C LEU A 465 9.34 -11.18 2.73
N ASN A 466 8.18 -11.10 3.37
CA ASN A 466 6.90 -10.86 2.70
C ASN A 466 6.81 -9.43 2.13
N MET A 467 7.40 -8.43 2.79
CA MET A 467 7.52 -7.07 2.23
C MET A 467 8.34 -7.06 0.94
N GLY A 468 9.49 -7.75 0.93
CA GLY A 468 10.30 -7.88 -0.30
C GLY A 468 9.54 -8.54 -1.45
N ILE A 469 8.79 -9.61 -1.17
CA ILE A 469 7.93 -10.29 -2.16
C ILE A 469 6.80 -9.36 -2.62
N ALA A 470 6.24 -8.54 -1.75
CA ALA A 470 5.21 -7.55 -2.08
C ALA A 470 5.74 -6.31 -2.82
N GLY A 471 7.03 -6.31 -3.20
CA GLY A 471 7.64 -5.27 -4.04
C GLY A 471 8.26 -4.11 -3.30
N ILE A 472 8.37 -4.18 -1.97
CA ILE A 472 9.07 -3.19 -1.12
C ILE A 472 10.46 -3.75 -0.77
N PRO A 473 11.52 -3.40 -1.51
CA PRO A 473 12.83 -4.00 -1.31
C PRO A 473 13.60 -3.39 -0.13
N TRP A 474 13.22 -2.19 0.30
CA TRP A 474 13.88 -1.45 1.38
C TRP A 474 13.04 -1.54 2.64
N TRP A 475 13.51 -2.34 3.57
CA TRP A 475 12.82 -2.62 4.82
C TRP A 475 13.81 -2.67 5.98
N THR A 476 13.37 -2.22 7.15
CA THR A 476 14.17 -2.21 8.36
C THR A 476 13.32 -2.49 9.61
N THR A 477 13.93 -2.52 10.75
CA THR A 477 13.29 -2.65 12.07
C THR A 477 14.01 -1.76 13.05
N ASP A 478 13.35 -1.41 14.16
CA ASP A 478 14.01 -0.80 15.30
C ASP A 478 14.95 -1.83 15.93
N ILE A 479 16.27 -1.64 15.78
CA ILE A 479 17.27 -2.59 16.26
C ILE A 479 17.34 -2.54 17.78
N GLY A 480 16.93 -3.64 18.41
CA GLY A 480 16.77 -3.76 19.84
C GLY A 480 15.32 -3.67 20.31
N GLY A 481 14.39 -3.35 19.41
CA GLY A 481 12.97 -3.12 19.68
C GLY A 481 12.68 -1.66 20.08
N PHE A 482 11.38 -1.32 20.13
CA PHE A 482 10.89 0.00 20.56
C PHE A 482 10.95 0.21 22.07
#